data_2363bfc24758517c3116de0e5ba87299
#
_entry.id   2363bfc24758517c3116de0e5ba87299
#
_cell.length_a   1.000
_cell.length_b   1.000
_cell.length_c   1.000
_cell.angle_alpha   90.00
_cell.angle_beta   90.00
_cell.angle_gamma   90.00
#
_symmetry.space_group_name_H-M   'P 1'
#
loop_
_entity.id
_entity.type
_entity.pdbx_description
1 polymer ?
#
loop_
_entity_poly.entity_id
_entity_poly.type
_entity_poly.pdbx_seq_one_letter_code
_entity_poly.pdbx_strand_id
1 'polypeptide(L)'
;MNKYQAAEQNIIETAQRIFSQLGFKKTTMDDIAQAVFKAKSSLYHYFKSKEEIYRAVVEKESRLVKEEIEQGLAAQSSPAKKLETYVKIRMRALRRLANFYRAFREEYLETYGFIQKIRQDYDRYEIETIKSILAEGVETGIFSVSNLELTAVAIITAMKGFEYPWAVAPDSAKIERDIETLIHVLFYGIMKR
;
A
#
# COMPACT_ATOMS: atom_id res chain seq x y z
N MET A 1 18.58 -8.56 -16.94
CA MET A 1 18.32 -7.08 -16.90
C MET A 1 19.39 -6.39 -17.71
N ASN A 2 19.01 -5.58 -18.70
CA ASN A 2 19.99 -4.85 -19.50
C ASN A 2 20.47 -3.58 -18.77
N LYS A 3 21.55 -2.94 -19.29
CA LYS A 3 22.17 -1.75 -18.65
C LYS A 3 21.20 -0.56 -18.53
N TYR A 4 20.25 -0.42 -19.43
CA TYR A 4 19.22 0.61 -19.40
C TYR A 4 18.24 0.36 -18.24
N GLN A 5 17.69 -0.84 -18.16
CA GLN A 5 16.77 -1.25 -17.07
C GLN A 5 17.42 -1.14 -15.69
N ALA A 6 18.71 -1.50 -15.56
CA ALA A 6 19.45 -1.34 -14.32
C ALA A 6 19.57 0.14 -13.89
N ALA A 7 19.82 1.03 -14.84
CA ALA A 7 19.90 2.46 -14.58
C ALA A 7 18.53 3.07 -14.22
N GLU A 8 17.48 2.69 -14.92
CA GLU A 8 16.11 3.08 -14.62
C GLU A 8 15.67 2.64 -13.21
N GLN A 9 15.93 1.38 -12.86
CA GLN A 9 15.65 0.85 -11.55
C GLN A 9 16.40 1.61 -10.44
N ASN A 10 17.69 1.94 -10.64
CA ASN A 10 18.46 2.74 -9.70
C ASN A 10 17.87 4.15 -9.51
N ILE A 11 17.38 4.77 -10.59
CA ILE A 11 16.71 6.08 -10.52
C ILE A 11 15.45 5.97 -9.66
N ILE A 12 14.59 4.97 -9.90
CA ILE A 12 13.35 4.75 -9.13
C ILE A 12 13.66 4.51 -7.66
N GLU A 13 14.64 3.68 -7.32
CA GLU A 13 15.00 3.37 -5.93
C GLU A 13 15.58 4.58 -5.19
N THR A 14 16.39 5.36 -5.88
CA THR A 14 16.94 6.59 -5.30
C THR A 14 15.85 7.64 -5.11
N ALA A 15 14.99 7.84 -6.12
CA ALA A 15 13.87 8.75 -6.05
C ALA A 15 12.86 8.34 -4.96
N GLN A 16 12.61 7.05 -4.76
CA GLN A 16 11.77 6.51 -3.70
C GLN A 16 12.22 7.02 -2.32
N ARG A 17 13.53 6.99 -2.05
CA ARG A 17 14.09 7.49 -0.79
C ARG A 17 13.96 9.01 -0.66
N ILE A 18 14.23 9.76 -1.73
CA ILE A 18 14.15 11.22 -1.71
C ILE A 18 12.70 11.67 -1.49
N PHE A 19 11.75 11.10 -2.24
CA PHE A 19 10.33 11.43 -2.08
C PHE A 19 9.81 11.05 -0.69
N SER A 20 10.24 9.92 -0.10
CA SER A 20 9.82 9.55 1.25
C SER A 20 10.30 10.53 2.32
N GLN A 21 11.47 11.14 2.13
CA GLN A 21 12.08 12.08 3.07
C GLN A 21 11.55 13.52 2.87
N LEU A 22 11.60 14.03 1.63
CA LEU A 22 11.31 15.42 1.31
C LEU A 22 9.86 15.66 0.89
N GLY A 23 9.17 14.61 0.43
CA GLY A 23 7.87 14.70 -0.23
C GLY A 23 7.98 15.11 -1.70
N PHE A 24 6.88 14.89 -2.46
CA PHE A 24 6.85 15.17 -3.90
C PHE A 24 7.08 16.65 -4.22
N LYS A 25 6.45 17.55 -3.44
CA LYS A 25 6.50 19.01 -3.70
C LYS A 25 7.92 19.58 -3.65
N LYS A 26 8.70 19.19 -2.65
CA LYS A 26 10.04 19.75 -2.39
C LYS A 26 11.13 19.10 -3.25
N THR A 27 10.90 17.90 -3.74
CA THR A 27 11.87 17.16 -4.58
C THR A 27 11.93 17.77 -5.98
N THR A 28 13.13 17.92 -6.53
CA THR A 28 13.39 18.38 -7.90
C THR A 28 14.05 17.30 -8.73
N MET A 29 14.05 17.47 -10.07
CA MET A 29 14.82 16.61 -10.99
C MET A 29 16.33 16.69 -10.74
N ASP A 30 16.81 17.85 -10.27
CA ASP A 30 18.22 18.06 -9.95
C ASP A 30 18.64 17.26 -8.72
N ASP A 31 17.80 17.23 -7.67
CA ASP A 31 18.06 16.43 -6.46
C ASP A 31 18.22 14.94 -6.82
N ILE A 32 17.31 14.44 -7.68
CA ILE A 32 17.34 13.04 -8.10
C ILE A 32 18.59 12.77 -8.96
N ALA A 33 18.89 13.64 -9.92
CA ALA A 33 20.05 13.50 -10.83
C ALA A 33 21.37 13.48 -10.03
N GLN A 34 21.53 14.41 -9.09
CA GLN A 34 22.67 14.47 -8.20
C GLN A 34 22.83 13.19 -7.38
N ALA A 35 21.73 12.70 -6.81
CA ALA A 35 21.75 11.50 -5.96
C ALA A 35 22.05 10.19 -6.72
N VAL A 36 21.76 10.12 -8.02
CA VAL A 36 22.16 8.98 -8.88
C VAL A 36 23.50 9.21 -9.61
N PHE A 37 24.20 10.29 -9.30
CA PHE A 37 25.48 10.65 -9.92
C PHE A 37 25.38 10.77 -11.45
N LYS A 38 24.31 11.39 -11.96
CA LYS A 38 24.09 11.64 -13.39
C LYS A 38 23.84 13.13 -13.64
N ALA A 39 24.15 13.55 -14.87
CA ALA A 39 23.72 14.86 -15.35
C ALA A 39 22.18 14.88 -15.47
N LYS A 40 21.56 16.03 -15.23
CA LYS A 40 20.10 16.22 -15.40
C LYS A 40 19.62 15.83 -16.79
N SER A 41 20.37 16.16 -17.84
CA SER A 41 20.09 15.75 -19.21
C SER A 41 20.03 14.23 -19.38
N SER A 42 20.89 13.50 -18.69
CA SER A 42 20.88 12.03 -18.71
C SER A 42 19.62 11.46 -18.04
N LEU A 43 19.08 12.12 -17.00
CA LEU A 43 17.87 11.68 -16.33
C LEU A 43 16.65 11.77 -17.27
N TYR A 44 16.59 12.81 -18.10
CA TYR A 44 15.52 13.00 -19.08
C TYR A 44 15.48 11.95 -20.20
N HIS A 45 16.54 11.17 -20.39
CA HIS A 45 16.50 10.00 -21.29
C HIS A 45 15.68 8.83 -20.71
N TYR A 46 15.48 8.79 -19.40
CA TYR A 46 14.70 7.75 -18.70
C TYR A 46 13.30 8.23 -18.37
N PHE A 47 13.16 9.45 -17.85
CA PHE A 47 11.91 10.01 -17.38
C PHE A 47 11.75 11.45 -17.83
N LYS A 48 10.64 11.76 -18.47
CA LYS A 48 10.37 13.10 -19.04
C LYS A 48 10.06 14.15 -17.96
N SER A 49 9.63 13.72 -16.78
CA SER A 49 9.27 14.62 -15.69
C SER A 49 9.41 13.97 -14.32
N LYS A 50 9.35 14.78 -13.28
CA LYS A 50 9.31 14.33 -11.88
C LYS A 50 8.06 13.48 -11.59
N GLU A 51 6.96 13.82 -12.23
CA GLU A 51 5.68 13.10 -12.13
C GLU A 51 5.80 11.67 -12.66
N GLU A 52 6.54 11.46 -13.77
CA GLU A 52 6.79 10.12 -14.30
C GLU A 52 7.62 9.28 -13.34
N ILE A 53 8.65 9.85 -12.70
CA ILE A 53 9.45 9.15 -11.70
C ILE A 53 8.58 8.81 -10.49
N TYR A 54 7.75 9.77 -10.02
CA TYR A 54 6.88 9.55 -8.88
C TYR A 54 5.83 8.48 -9.17
N ARG A 55 5.25 8.48 -10.38
CA ARG A 55 4.37 7.39 -10.84
C ARG A 55 5.07 6.04 -10.70
N ALA A 56 6.27 5.89 -11.25
CA ALA A 56 7.01 4.64 -11.20
C ALA A 56 7.32 4.19 -9.76
N VAL A 57 7.60 5.13 -8.85
CA VAL A 57 7.78 4.85 -7.43
C VAL A 57 6.49 4.35 -6.79
N VAL A 58 5.36 5.04 -6.99
CA VAL A 58 4.07 4.66 -6.41
C VAL A 58 3.58 3.32 -6.96
N GLU A 59 3.73 3.08 -8.26
CA GLU A 59 3.41 1.78 -8.89
C GLU A 59 4.27 0.64 -8.35
N LYS A 60 5.57 0.88 -8.14
CA LYS A 60 6.47 -0.10 -7.51
C LYS A 60 6.03 -0.42 -6.09
N GLU A 61 5.74 0.58 -5.27
CA GLU A 61 5.30 0.38 -3.89
C GLU A 61 3.93 -0.32 -3.83
N SER A 62 2.99 0.03 -4.71
CA SER A 62 1.70 -0.66 -4.84
C SER A 62 1.88 -2.14 -5.17
N ARG A 63 2.78 -2.47 -6.10
CA ARG A 63 3.09 -3.86 -6.45
C ARG A 63 3.69 -4.62 -5.26
N LEU A 64 4.64 -4.03 -4.56
CA LEU A 64 5.27 -4.68 -3.41
C LEU A 64 4.28 -5.05 -2.31
N VAL A 65 3.31 -4.16 -1.99
CA VAL A 65 2.31 -4.49 -0.97
C VAL A 65 1.37 -5.60 -1.43
N LYS A 66 0.98 -5.61 -2.71
CA LYS A 66 0.15 -6.68 -3.27
C LYS A 66 0.86 -8.03 -3.22
N GLU A 67 2.12 -8.09 -3.67
CA GLU A 67 2.95 -9.30 -3.63
C GLU A 67 3.11 -9.85 -2.21
N GLU A 68 3.34 -8.99 -1.21
CA GLU A 68 3.41 -9.42 0.18
C GLU A 68 2.09 -9.96 0.72
N ILE A 69 0.97 -9.31 0.38
CA ILE A 69 -0.36 -9.79 0.75
C ILE A 69 -0.59 -11.16 0.13
N GLU A 70 -0.37 -11.32 -1.17
CA GLU A 70 -0.57 -12.60 -1.88
C GLU A 70 0.28 -13.73 -1.30
N GLN A 71 1.56 -13.47 -1.05
CA GLN A 71 2.47 -14.44 -0.41
C GLN A 71 2.02 -14.78 1.01
N GLY A 72 1.65 -13.78 1.79
CA GLY A 72 1.17 -13.96 3.14
C GLY A 72 -0.12 -14.77 3.22
N LEU A 73 -1.07 -14.52 2.30
CA LEU A 73 -2.33 -15.26 2.23
C LEU A 73 -2.13 -16.70 1.78
N ALA A 74 -1.25 -16.94 0.80
CA ALA A 74 -0.93 -18.28 0.29
C ALA A 74 -0.32 -19.18 1.38
N ALA A 75 0.34 -18.60 2.38
CA ALA A 75 0.92 -19.34 3.50
C ALA A 75 -0.11 -19.73 4.58
N GLN A 76 -1.38 -19.29 4.46
CA GLN A 76 -2.42 -19.55 5.47
C GLN A 76 -3.46 -20.53 4.94
N SER A 77 -3.84 -21.49 5.78
CA SER A 77 -4.86 -22.50 5.47
C SER A 77 -6.26 -22.17 5.99
N SER A 78 -6.40 -21.15 6.84
CA SER A 78 -7.67 -20.80 7.49
C SER A 78 -8.11 -19.39 7.06
N PRO A 79 -9.37 -19.16 6.67
CA PRO A 79 -9.91 -17.85 6.35
C PRO A 79 -9.71 -16.82 7.47
N ALA A 80 -9.84 -17.23 8.73
CA ALA A 80 -9.57 -16.37 9.88
C ALA A 80 -8.10 -15.92 9.91
N LYS A 81 -7.15 -16.84 9.67
CA LYS A 81 -5.73 -16.50 9.61
C LYS A 81 -5.37 -15.69 8.37
N LYS A 82 -6.03 -15.94 7.22
CA LYS A 82 -5.87 -15.09 6.03
C LYS A 82 -6.29 -13.66 6.30
N LEU A 83 -7.45 -13.43 6.93
CA LEU A 83 -7.92 -12.09 7.25
C LEU A 83 -6.99 -11.38 8.27
N GLU A 84 -6.57 -12.07 9.32
CA GLU A 84 -5.59 -11.57 10.28
C GLU A 84 -4.27 -11.16 9.59
N THR A 85 -3.76 -12.04 8.71
CA THR A 85 -2.52 -11.83 7.96
C THR A 85 -2.63 -10.63 7.01
N TYR A 86 -3.75 -10.52 6.30
CA TYR A 86 -4.05 -9.37 5.44
C TYR A 86 -3.97 -8.06 6.21
N VAL A 87 -4.70 -7.95 7.32
CA VAL A 87 -4.72 -6.74 8.17
C VAL A 87 -3.31 -6.40 8.65
N LYS A 88 -2.57 -7.39 9.16
CA LYS A 88 -1.20 -7.18 9.67
C LYS A 88 -0.24 -6.68 8.59
N ILE A 89 -0.21 -7.32 7.42
CA ILE A 89 0.67 -6.92 6.32
C ILE A 89 0.32 -5.51 5.85
N ARG A 90 -0.95 -5.27 5.56
CA ARG A 90 -1.42 -3.98 5.07
C ARG A 90 -1.09 -2.84 6.03
N MET A 91 -1.34 -3.01 7.32
CA MET A 91 -1.10 -1.96 8.30
C MET A 91 0.40 -1.72 8.57
N ARG A 92 1.23 -2.76 8.54
CA ARG A 92 2.69 -2.62 8.65
C ARG A 92 3.31 -1.95 7.42
N ALA A 93 2.74 -2.16 6.24
CA ALA A 93 3.21 -1.53 5.00
C ALA A 93 3.09 -0.01 5.01
N LEU A 94 2.15 0.58 5.79
CA LEU A 94 1.94 2.04 5.88
C LEU A 94 3.22 2.85 6.16
N ARG A 95 4.09 2.34 7.02
CA ARG A 95 5.33 3.05 7.40
C ARG A 95 6.46 2.81 6.42
N ARG A 96 6.50 1.64 5.80
CA ARG A 96 7.58 1.25 4.89
C ARG A 96 7.37 1.79 3.48
N LEU A 97 6.11 1.85 3.02
CA LEU A 97 5.74 2.29 1.68
C LEU A 97 5.13 3.70 1.72
N ALA A 98 5.93 4.64 2.27
CA ALA A 98 5.47 5.98 2.60
C ALA A 98 4.97 6.79 1.39
N ASN A 99 5.55 6.58 0.19
CA ASN A 99 5.16 7.32 -1.00
C ASN A 99 3.79 6.87 -1.52
N PHE A 100 3.53 5.55 -1.51
CA PHE A 100 2.25 4.97 -1.91
C PHE A 100 1.11 5.51 -1.07
N TYR A 101 1.23 5.41 0.26
CA TYR A 101 0.19 5.90 1.16
C TYR A 101 0.07 7.42 1.19
N ARG A 102 1.18 8.15 1.03
CA ARG A 102 1.17 9.61 0.90
C ARG A 102 0.46 10.06 -0.37
N ALA A 103 0.65 9.35 -1.49
CA ALA A 103 -0.02 9.63 -2.74
C ALA A 103 -1.56 9.62 -2.61
N PHE A 104 -2.10 8.78 -1.73
CA PHE A 104 -3.54 8.69 -1.50
C PHE A 104 -4.08 9.66 -0.46
N ARG A 105 -3.23 10.32 0.28
CA ARG A 105 -3.58 11.16 1.42
C ARG A 105 -3.42 12.65 1.17
N GLU A 106 -2.52 13.03 0.29
CA GLU A 106 -2.25 14.44 -0.02
C GLU A 106 -3.16 14.90 -1.15
N GLU A 107 -4.17 15.76 -0.83
CA GLU A 107 -5.19 16.25 -1.78
C GLU A 107 -4.61 16.76 -3.10
N TYR A 108 -3.47 17.51 -3.06
CA TYR A 108 -2.88 18.02 -4.28
C TYR A 108 -2.34 16.92 -5.21
N LEU A 109 -2.03 15.74 -4.69
CA LEU A 109 -1.63 14.57 -5.49
C LEU A 109 -2.83 13.91 -6.17
N GLU A 110 -4.03 14.05 -5.61
CA GLU A 110 -5.27 13.56 -6.22
C GLU A 110 -5.59 14.24 -7.55
N THR A 111 -5.04 15.44 -7.81
CA THR A 111 -5.19 16.12 -9.10
C THR A 111 -4.48 15.42 -10.26
N TYR A 112 -3.54 14.53 -9.95
CA TYR A 112 -2.86 13.74 -10.98
C TYR A 112 -3.66 12.49 -11.35
N GLY A 113 -4.12 12.41 -12.59
CA GLY A 113 -4.96 11.30 -13.07
C GLY A 113 -4.34 9.91 -12.87
N PHE A 114 -3.00 9.79 -12.89
CA PHE A 114 -2.34 8.51 -12.61
C PHE A 114 -2.48 8.08 -11.15
N ILE A 115 -2.50 9.01 -10.19
CA ILE A 115 -2.73 8.71 -8.78
C ILE A 115 -4.16 8.19 -8.58
N GLN A 116 -5.16 8.85 -9.19
CA GLN A 116 -6.55 8.40 -9.12
C GLN A 116 -6.70 6.98 -9.69
N LYS A 117 -6.04 6.69 -10.81
CA LYS A 117 -6.08 5.35 -11.40
C LYS A 117 -5.45 4.29 -10.49
N ILE A 118 -4.25 4.54 -9.96
CA ILE A 118 -3.59 3.60 -9.05
C ILE A 118 -4.45 3.38 -7.80
N ARG A 119 -5.07 4.43 -7.25
CA ARG A 119 -5.97 4.34 -6.10
C ARG A 119 -7.19 3.46 -6.40
N GLN A 120 -7.88 3.69 -7.52
CA GLN A 120 -9.03 2.90 -7.92
C GLN A 120 -8.67 1.42 -8.13
N ASP A 121 -7.54 1.14 -8.77
CA ASP A 121 -7.06 -0.22 -9.01
C ASP A 121 -6.65 -0.91 -7.70
N TYR A 122 -6.11 -0.16 -6.74
CA TYR A 122 -5.76 -0.68 -5.44
C TYR A 122 -6.99 -0.92 -4.56
N ASP A 123 -7.94 0.02 -4.52
CA ASP A 123 -9.20 -0.12 -3.77
C ASP A 123 -10.00 -1.33 -4.26
N ARG A 124 -10.08 -1.54 -5.58
CA ARG A 124 -10.70 -2.73 -6.16
C ARG A 124 -10.00 -4.02 -5.73
N TYR A 125 -8.68 -4.04 -5.80
CA TYR A 125 -7.88 -5.18 -5.34
C TYR A 125 -8.15 -5.50 -3.87
N GLU A 126 -8.17 -4.50 -2.98
CA GLU A 126 -8.47 -4.69 -1.56
C GLU A 126 -9.85 -5.32 -1.35
N ILE A 127 -10.88 -4.75 -2.00
CA ILE A 127 -12.26 -5.24 -1.89
C ILE A 127 -12.35 -6.70 -2.35
N GLU A 128 -11.85 -7.03 -3.53
CA GLU A 128 -11.93 -8.40 -4.06
C GLU A 128 -11.13 -9.39 -3.20
N THR A 129 -9.98 -9.00 -2.68
CA THR A 129 -9.18 -9.84 -1.78
C THR A 129 -9.94 -10.16 -0.49
N ILE A 130 -10.51 -9.15 0.17
CA ILE A 130 -11.28 -9.37 1.41
C ILE A 130 -12.56 -10.16 1.12
N LYS A 131 -13.26 -9.88 0.03
CA LYS A 131 -14.45 -10.66 -0.38
C LYS A 131 -14.14 -12.15 -0.57
N SER A 132 -13.01 -12.44 -1.22
CA SER A 132 -12.58 -13.85 -1.42
C SER A 132 -12.33 -14.56 -0.08
N ILE A 133 -11.66 -13.90 0.87
CA ILE A 133 -11.41 -14.44 2.20
C ILE A 133 -12.73 -14.65 2.96
N LEU A 134 -13.66 -13.68 2.89
CA LEU A 134 -14.95 -13.76 3.56
C LEU A 134 -15.82 -14.88 2.95
N ALA A 135 -15.83 -15.03 1.61
CA ALA A 135 -16.55 -16.09 0.93
C ALA A 135 -16.06 -17.48 1.37
N GLU A 136 -14.75 -17.71 1.35
CA GLU A 136 -14.14 -18.94 1.86
C GLU A 136 -14.53 -19.21 3.34
N GLY A 137 -14.57 -18.15 4.17
CA GLY A 137 -14.98 -18.27 5.56
C GLY A 137 -16.44 -18.61 5.76
N VAL A 138 -17.33 -18.13 4.89
CA VAL A 138 -18.76 -18.49 4.90
C VAL A 138 -18.95 -19.93 4.45
N GLU A 139 -18.30 -20.34 3.35
CA GLU A 139 -18.36 -21.70 2.83
C GLU A 139 -17.88 -22.74 3.85
N THR A 140 -16.82 -22.43 4.59
CA THR A 140 -16.27 -23.29 5.64
C THR A 140 -17.00 -23.17 6.98
N GLY A 141 -18.00 -22.30 7.09
CA GLY A 141 -18.79 -22.08 8.31
C GLY A 141 -18.06 -21.35 9.44
N ILE A 142 -16.87 -20.77 9.14
CA ILE A 142 -16.08 -19.98 10.10
C ILE A 142 -16.66 -18.58 10.27
N PHE A 143 -17.16 -17.96 9.18
CA PHE A 143 -17.75 -16.63 9.20
C PHE A 143 -19.27 -16.69 9.02
N SER A 144 -19.96 -15.70 9.60
CA SER A 144 -21.39 -15.45 9.39
C SER A 144 -21.56 -14.04 8.82
N VAL A 145 -21.57 -13.93 7.49
CA VAL A 145 -21.63 -12.67 6.73
C VAL A 145 -22.77 -12.73 5.75
N SER A 146 -23.72 -11.80 5.86
CA SER A 146 -24.90 -11.71 4.97
C SER A 146 -24.61 -10.94 3.66
N ASN A 147 -23.67 -9.99 3.69
CA ASN A 147 -23.30 -9.19 2.53
C ASN A 147 -21.76 -9.07 2.47
N LEU A 148 -21.15 -9.86 1.60
CA LEU A 148 -19.70 -9.92 1.43
C LEU A 148 -19.10 -8.57 0.98
N GLU A 149 -19.76 -7.90 0.04
CA GLU A 149 -19.30 -6.61 -0.51
C GLU A 149 -19.28 -5.53 0.58
N LEU A 150 -20.42 -5.32 1.24
CA LEU A 150 -20.54 -4.31 2.28
C LEU A 150 -19.60 -4.60 3.47
N THR A 151 -19.43 -5.87 3.83
CA THR A 151 -18.52 -6.26 4.91
C THR A 151 -17.06 -6.00 4.53
N ALA A 152 -16.66 -6.30 3.28
CA ALA A 152 -15.32 -5.98 2.79
C ALA A 152 -15.06 -4.48 2.81
N VAL A 153 -15.99 -3.68 2.31
CA VAL A 153 -15.90 -2.21 2.34
C VAL A 153 -15.81 -1.69 3.77
N ALA A 154 -16.60 -2.22 4.71
CA ALA A 154 -16.56 -1.81 6.11
C ALA A 154 -15.20 -2.11 6.76
N ILE A 155 -14.62 -3.29 6.52
CA ILE A 155 -13.29 -3.67 7.01
C ILE A 155 -12.23 -2.71 6.47
N ILE A 156 -12.22 -2.45 5.16
CA ILE A 156 -11.26 -1.56 4.52
C ILE A 156 -11.42 -0.13 5.05
N THR A 157 -12.64 0.36 5.21
CA THR A 157 -12.91 1.69 5.75
C THR A 157 -12.41 1.82 7.19
N ALA A 158 -12.62 0.80 8.02
CA ALA A 158 -12.08 0.78 9.38
C ALA A 158 -10.54 0.85 9.37
N MET A 159 -9.86 0.08 8.51
CA MET A 159 -8.41 0.15 8.36
C MET A 159 -7.93 1.52 7.88
N LYS A 160 -8.62 2.13 6.88
CA LYS A 160 -8.30 3.48 6.38
C LYS A 160 -8.42 4.54 7.49
N GLY A 161 -9.36 4.39 8.42
CA GLY A 161 -9.50 5.27 9.58
C GLY A 161 -8.28 5.29 10.51
N PHE A 162 -7.53 4.18 10.58
CA PHE A 162 -6.30 4.08 11.38
C PHE A 162 -5.02 4.51 10.63
N GLU A 163 -5.06 4.67 9.32
CA GLU A 163 -3.87 4.99 8.52
C GLU A 163 -3.16 6.26 8.99
N TYR A 164 -3.90 7.35 9.20
CA TYR A 164 -3.30 8.61 9.62
C TYR A 164 -2.72 8.54 11.04
N PRO A 165 -3.48 8.13 12.07
CA PRO A 165 -2.96 8.02 13.43
C PRO A 165 -1.70 7.15 13.51
N TRP A 166 -1.65 6.05 12.77
CA TRP A 166 -0.52 5.12 12.82
C TRP A 166 0.68 5.54 11.97
N ALA A 167 0.46 6.22 10.85
CA ALA A 167 1.55 6.77 10.03
C ALA A 167 2.39 7.81 10.77
N VAL A 168 1.79 8.54 11.71
CA VAL A 168 2.45 9.58 12.51
C VAL A 168 2.81 9.14 13.93
N ALA A 169 2.37 7.95 14.37
CA ALA A 169 2.65 7.45 15.71
C ALA A 169 4.15 7.14 15.88
N PRO A 170 4.79 7.65 16.94
CA PRO A 170 6.21 7.39 17.19
C PRO A 170 6.48 5.97 17.69
N ASP A 171 5.50 5.34 18.35
CA ASP A 171 5.63 4.06 19.04
C ASP A 171 5.10 2.89 18.18
N SER A 172 6.01 2.06 17.67
CA SER A 172 5.66 0.85 16.91
C SER A 172 4.99 -0.23 17.77
N ALA A 173 5.31 -0.32 19.05
CA ALA A 173 4.69 -1.31 19.95
C ALA A 173 3.22 -0.96 20.22
N LYS A 174 2.87 0.33 20.25
CA LYS A 174 1.48 0.78 20.32
C LYS A 174 0.71 0.36 19.06
N ILE A 175 1.29 0.54 17.89
CA ILE A 175 0.65 0.16 16.61
C ILE A 175 0.34 -1.34 16.59
N GLU A 176 1.27 -2.19 17.02
CA GLU A 176 1.02 -3.65 17.05
C GLU A 176 -0.16 -4.00 17.97
N ARG A 177 -0.26 -3.39 19.17
CA ARG A 177 -1.41 -3.58 20.09
C ARG A 177 -2.72 -3.09 19.47
N ASP A 178 -2.68 -1.96 18.78
CA ASP A 178 -3.86 -1.39 18.11
C ASP A 178 -4.33 -2.29 16.95
N ILE A 179 -3.39 -2.90 16.19
CA ILE A 179 -3.69 -3.89 15.15
C ILE A 179 -4.36 -5.12 15.77
N GLU A 180 -3.84 -5.65 16.87
CA GLU A 180 -4.44 -6.78 17.56
C GLU A 180 -5.86 -6.46 18.07
N THR A 181 -6.05 -5.26 18.59
CA THR A 181 -7.38 -4.78 19.03
C THR A 181 -8.35 -4.68 17.86
N LEU A 182 -7.90 -4.11 16.73
CA LEU A 182 -8.72 -4.02 15.51
C LEU A 182 -9.12 -5.40 15.01
N ILE A 183 -8.19 -6.35 14.94
CA ILE A 183 -8.47 -7.73 14.55
C ILE A 183 -9.49 -8.36 15.50
N HIS A 184 -9.33 -8.17 16.80
CA HIS A 184 -10.27 -8.68 17.80
C HIS A 184 -11.69 -8.15 17.57
N VAL A 185 -11.84 -6.84 17.36
CA VAL A 185 -13.15 -6.21 17.08
C VAL A 185 -13.75 -6.74 15.77
N LEU A 186 -12.95 -6.89 14.73
CA LEU A 186 -13.42 -7.44 13.45
C LEU A 186 -13.92 -8.88 13.61
N PHE A 187 -13.20 -9.73 14.33
CA PHE A 187 -13.57 -11.13 14.50
C PHE A 187 -14.80 -11.31 15.40
N TYR A 188 -14.99 -10.50 16.42
CA TYR A 188 -16.21 -10.58 17.23
C TYR A 188 -17.47 -10.22 16.46
N GLY A 189 -17.38 -9.41 15.43
CA GLY A 189 -18.50 -9.04 14.57
C GLY A 189 -18.80 -10.01 13.44
N ILE A 190 -17.85 -10.86 13.03
CA ILE A 190 -17.97 -11.72 11.83
C ILE A 190 -17.85 -13.22 12.12
N MET A 191 -17.37 -13.62 13.29
CA MET A 191 -17.30 -15.03 13.66
C MET A 191 -18.70 -15.58 13.93
N LYS A 192 -18.97 -16.78 13.44
CA LYS A 192 -20.21 -17.52 13.76
C LYS A 192 -20.16 -17.90 15.25
N ARG A 193 -21.17 -17.52 16.00
CA ARG A 193 -21.39 -17.91 17.41
C ARG A 193 -22.01 -19.30 17.49
#